data_6e185ce3f39c5c01f3b636411d4c4da9
#
_entry.id   6e185ce3f39c5c01f3b636411d4c4da9
#
_cell.length_a   1.000
_cell.length_b   1.000
_cell.length_c   1.000
_cell.angle_alpha   90.00
_cell.angle_beta   90.00
_cell.angle_gamma   90.00
#
_symmetry.space_group_name_H-M   'P 1'
#
loop_
_entity.id
_entity.type
_entity.pdbx_description
1 polymer ?
#
loop_
_entity_poly.entity_id
_entity_poly.type
_entity_poly.pdbx_seq_one_letter_code
_entity_poly.pdbx_strand_id
1 'polypeptide(L)'
;MKLKRLAALLLCAAVMLPLAACAKKPDSGTSRTSQTTDDTTVTPTKDGDTSITATDKGNKGAAAQDLMQGITKGKGASKKPDSRFANVAASFALDLFKDEYKSGKNTLISPLSVLTALAMTQNGAEGKTLSEMQKVLGGLDRDTLNAYMNAYLAELTGKDSALKCANSLWIDSRLDVKTSFLQKNADFYSAQAYKADFTRKNTVNEINSWVNKNTNGMIKKLVDEFDPLTVMVLMNALCLEAEWSDPYTDNCVSEGTFKNAKGNLVKAEYMYSQETEYIETENATGFVKYYKGDRFAFVALLPNEGTSIDSYIASLTGKGFLGALNSRKNTRVNTQMPKFKCEYSNSLVDTLKKMGMSTAFDGNRANFSSMATLKNENIYISDVIHKTFIEVAEKGTRAGAVTAVIAAKSAAMPVEQPKEVRHTRPFVYAIIDTRTNLPLFIGAQTDI
;
A
#
# COMPACT_ATOMS: atom_id res chain seq x y z
N MET A 1 -32.16 54.27 10.46
CA MET A 1 -33.49 53.95 11.06
C MET A 1 -33.48 52.41 11.25
N LYS A 2 -33.26 52.00 12.48
CA LYS A 2 -34.13 51.31 13.46
C LYS A 2 -34.77 50.03 12.89
N LEU A 3 -34.19 48.88 13.27
CA LEU A 3 -34.61 47.95 14.37
C LEU A 3 -35.86 47.11 14.05
N LYS A 4 -35.76 45.78 14.06
CA LYS A 4 -36.30 44.93 15.13
C LYS A 4 -35.92 43.46 14.96
N ARG A 5 -35.43 42.90 16.04
CA ARG A 5 -35.26 41.49 16.38
C ARG A 5 -36.61 40.81 16.60
N LEU A 6 -36.76 39.53 16.32
CA LEU A 6 -37.55 38.64 17.18
C LEU A 6 -36.94 37.24 17.20
N ALA A 7 -36.62 36.80 18.40
CA ALA A 7 -36.26 35.45 18.75
C ALA A 7 -37.51 34.61 19.00
N ALA A 8 -37.50 33.34 18.65
CA ALA A 8 -38.46 32.39 19.19
C ALA A 8 -37.69 31.13 19.64
N LEU A 9 -37.56 31.00 20.94
CA LEU A 9 -37.29 29.75 21.66
C LEU A 9 -38.57 28.91 21.66
N LEU A 10 -38.49 27.63 21.42
CA LEU A 10 -39.45 26.65 21.91
C LEU A 10 -38.73 25.35 22.34
N LEU A 11 -38.90 25.09 23.60
CA LEU A 11 -38.57 23.98 24.45
C LEU A 11 -39.54 22.83 24.20
N CYS A 12 -39.08 21.58 24.18
CA CYS A 12 -39.82 20.39 24.61
C CYS A 12 -38.81 19.25 24.78
N ALA A 13 -38.48 18.94 25.97
CA ALA A 13 -39.05 17.99 26.92
C ALA A 13 -38.67 16.55 26.65
N ALA A 14 -37.82 16.06 27.55
CA ALA A 14 -37.41 14.67 27.74
C ALA A 14 -38.59 13.77 28.13
N VAL A 15 -38.59 12.53 27.61
CA VAL A 15 -39.31 11.42 28.25
C VAL A 15 -38.31 10.30 28.48
N MET A 16 -37.97 10.14 29.73
CA MET A 16 -37.37 8.94 30.26
C MET A 16 -38.48 7.97 30.71
N LEU A 17 -38.35 6.71 30.37
CA LEU A 17 -39.04 5.65 31.12
C LEU A 17 -38.09 4.44 31.20
N PRO A 18 -37.93 3.84 32.38
CA PRO A 18 -37.11 2.68 32.60
C PRO A 18 -37.90 1.37 32.51
N LEU A 19 -37.31 0.32 32.06
CA LEU A 19 -37.84 -1.02 32.29
C LEU A 19 -36.80 -1.92 32.94
N ALA A 20 -37.30 -2.53 33.96
CA ALA A 20 -36.65 -3.24 35.03
C ALA A 20 -36.09 -4.61 34.65
N ALA A 21 -35.19 -5.02 35.50
CA ALA A 21 -34.49 -6.26 35.65
C ALA A 21 -35.37 -7.52 35.74
N CYS A 22 -34.81 -8.64 35.25
CA CYS A 22 -35.03 -9.93 35.90
C CYS A 22 -33.71 -10.69 36.04
N ALA A 23 -33.30 -10.86 37.25
CA ALA A 23 -32.20 -11.68 37.70
C ALA A 23 -32.60 -13.14 37.77
N LYS A 24 -31.70 -14.06 37.43
CA LYS A 24 -31.61 -15.40 38.03
C LYS A 24 -30.15 -15.84 38.09
N LYS A 25 -29.68 -16.09 39.29
CA LYS A 25 -28.51 -16.86 39.74
C LYS A 25 -29.04 -18.00 40.61
N PRO A 26 -28.27 -18.99 41.05
CA PRO A 26 -27.00 -19.56 40.58
C PRO A 26 -27.06 -21.10 40.42
N ASP A 27 -26.02 -21.68 39.86
CA ASP A 27 -25.51 -22.91 40.53
C ASP A 27 -24.00 -23.11 40.31
N SER A 28 -23.44 -23.72 41.31
CA SER A 28 -22.04 -23.88 41.67
C SER A 28 -21.31 -24.94 40.85
N GLY A 29 -20.10 -24.65 40.41
CA GLY A 29 -19.19 -25.63 39.83
C GLY A 29 -17.73 -25.22 40.03
N THR A 30 -17.11 -25.84 40.99
CA THR A 30 -15.69 -25.79 41.36
C THR A 30 -14.78 -26.11 40.16
N SER A 31 -13.83 -25.25 39.80
CA SER A 31 -12.68 -25.71 39.04
C SER A 31 -11.41 -24.97 39.44
N ARG A 32 -10.39 -25.76 39.60
CA ARG A 32 -9.05 -25.50 40.09
C ARG A 32 -8.31 -24.48 39.21
N THR A 33 -7.70 -23.52 39.87
CA THR A 33 -6.64 -22.64 39.40
C THR A 33 -5.38 -23.47 39.17
N SER A 34 -4.86 -23.49 37.96
CA SER A 34 -3.48 -23.87 37.64
C SER A 34 -2.76 -22.62 37.14
N GLN A 35 -1.92 -22.08 38.00
CA GLN A 35 -0.91 -21.08 37.61
C GLN A 35 0.17 -21.80 36.76
N THR A 36 0.38 -21.36 35.55
CA THR A 36 1.58 -21.65 34.77
C THR A 36 2.49 -20.44 34.85
N THR A 37 3.60 -20.59 35.52
CA THR A 37 4.73 -19.65 35.51
C THR A 37 5.52 -19.86 34.23
N ASP A 38 5.59 -18.83 33.38
CA ASP A 38 6.51 -18.77 32.26
C ASP A 38 7.92 -18.45 32.76
N ASP A 39 8.83 -19.38 32.57
CA ASP A 39 10.25 -19.21 32.88
C ASP A 39 11.00 -18.95 31.53
N THR A 40 11.22 -17.66 31.23
CA THR A 40 12.00 -17.24 30.08
C THR A 40 13.43 -16.95 30.50
N THR A 41 14.36 -17.82 30.18
CA THR A 41 15.80 -17.62 30.49
C THR A 41 16.43 -16.76 29.40
N VAL A 42 16.91 -15.59 29.76
CA VAL A 42 17.67 -14.67 28.89
C VAL A 42 19.16 -14.86 29.17
N THR A 43 19.94 -15.20 28.15
CA THR A 43 21.40 -15.32 28.28
C THR A 43 22.07 -14.19 27.47
N PRO A 44 22.83 -13.28 28.07
CA PRO A 44 23.55 -12.24 27.34
C PRO A 44 24.81 -12.76 26.64
N THR A 45 25.00 -12.37 25.39
CA THR A 45 26.24 -12.61 24.61
C THR A 45 27.20 -11.43 24.75
N LYS A 46 28.49 -11.68 24.52
CA LYS A 46 29.61 -10.74 24.75
C LYS A 46 29.56 -9.43 23.95
N ASP A 47 28.67 -9.32 22.94
CA ASP A 47 28.59 -8.16 22.05
C ASP A 47 27.36 -7.27 22.32
N GLY A 48 26.67 -7.43 23.44
CA GLY A 48 25.53 -6.60 23.83
C GLY A 48 24.25 -6.82 23.03
N ASP A 49 24.23 -7.77 22.12
CA ASP A 49 23.02 -8.19 21.40
C ASP A 49 22.46 -9.47 22.03
N THR A 50 21.20 -9.45 22.39
CA THR A 50 20.51 -10.59 23.02
C THR A 50 19.75 -11.35 21.95
N SER A 51 20.05 -12.63 21.76
CA SER A 51 19.24 -13.50 20.89
C SER A 51 18.15 -14.18 21.73
N ILE A 52 16.91 -14.14 21.25
CA ILE A 52 15.80 -14.86 21.85
C ILE A 52 15.79 -16.28 21.24
N THR A 53 16.32 -17.26 21.96
CA THR A 53 16.11 -18.67 21.66
C THR A 53 14.84 -19.14 22.33
N ALA A 54 13.75 -19.29 21.57
CA ALA A 54 12.54 -19.90 22.06
C ALA A 54 12.77 -21.40 22.25
N THR A 55 12.85 -21.87 23.51
CA THR A 55 12.76 -23.30 23.79
C THR A 55 11.32 -23.76 23.56
N ASP A 56 11.16 -24.57 22.51
CA ASP A 56 9.89 -25.19 22.13
C ASP A 56 9.40 -26.13 23.24
N LYS A 57 8.49 -25.66 24.09
CA LYS A 57 7.65 -26.49 24.94
C LYS A 57 6.19 -26.29 24.59
N GLY A 58 5.78 -26.94 23.50
CA GLY A 58 4.44 -27.50 23.41
C GLY A 58 3.30 -26.55 23.09
N ASN A 59 3.32 -25.93 21.89
CA ASN A 59 2.07 -25.51 21.28
C ASN A 59 1.82 -26.32 19.98
N LYS A 60 1.11 -27.44 20.10
CA LYS A 60 0.82 -28.36 18.99
C LYS A 60 -0.20 -27.82 17.97
N GLY A 61 -0.36 -26.50 17.82
CA GLY A 61 -1.40 -25.94 16.96
C GLY A 61 -0.99 -24.77 16.05
N ALA A 62 -0.05 -23.91 16.44
CA ALA A 62 0.35 -22.75 15.63
C ALA A 62 1.47 -23.11 14.66
N ALA A 63 1.30 -22.79 13.36
CA ALA A 63 2.34 -22.95 12.35
C ALA A 63 3.38 -21.82 12.38
N ALA A 64 3.01 -20.63 12.86
CA ALA A 64 3.86 -19.45 12.95
C ALA A 64 3.90 -18.90 14.38
N GLN A 65 5.11 -18.51 14.82
CA GLN A 65 5.34 -17.88 16.12
C GLN A 65 5.51 -16.38 15.92
N ASP A 66 4.80 -15.56 16.69
CA ASP A 66 4.99 -14.11 16.71
C ASP A 66 6.32 -13.76 17.39
N LEU A 67 7.25 -13.18 16.64
CA LEU A 67 8.57 -12.74 17.11
C LEU A 67 8.53 -11.34 17.73
N MET A 68 7.40 -10.64 17.65
CA MET A 68 7.27 -9.30 18.22
C MET A 68 6.79 -9.31 19.67
N GLN A 69 6.52 -10.48 20.21
CA GLN A 69 6.17 -10.63 21.63
C GLN A 69 7.31 -10.07 22.52
N GLY A 70 6.99 -9.08 23.35
CA GLY A 70 7.98 -8.38 24.19
C GLY A 70 8.74 -7.24 23.47
N ILE A 71 8.59 -7.06 22.17
CA ILE A 71 9.13 -5.93 21.43
C ILE A 71 8.13 -4.77 21.47
N THR A 72 8.50 -3.68 22.13
CA THR A 72 7.67 -2.47 22.19
C THR A 72 8.21 -1.43 21.21
N LYS A 73 7.33 -0.82 20.41
CA LYS A 73 7.71 0.26 19.52
C LYS A 73 8.31 1.42 20.31
N GLY A 74 9.57 1.74 20.06
CA GLY A 74 10.28 2.90 20.58
C GLY A 74 10.03 4.16 19.76
N LYS A 75 10.80 5.22 20.08
CA LYS A 75 10.81 6.46 19.31
C LYS A 75 11.93 6.37 18.27
N GLY A 76 11.63 5.80 17.11
CA GLY A 76 12.53 5.89 15.95
C GLY A 76 12.72 7.34 15.50
N ALA A 77 13.89 7.66 14.93
CA ALA A 77 14.11 8.96 14.27
C ALA A 77 13.00 9.20 13.24
N SER A 78 12.57 10.46 13.11
CA SER A 78 11.50 10.84 12.20
C SER A 78 11.92 12.07 11.41
N LYS A 79 11.85 12.01 10.09
CA LYS A 79 12.17 13.09 9.19
C LYS A 79 11.01 13.33 8.24
N LYS A 80 10.44 14.54 8.29
CA LYS A 80 9.31 14.88 7.40
C LYS A 80 9.73 14.76 5.93
N PRO A 81 8.91 14.14 5.06
CA PRO A 81 9.15 14.09 3.63
C PRO A 81 9.45 15.46 3.04
N ASP A 82 10.54 15.55 2.30
CA ASP A 82 10.98 16.71 1.55
C ASP A 82 11.12 16.37 0.05
N SER A 83 11.56 17.35 -0.75
CA SER A 83 11.74 17.16 -2.19
C SER A 83 12.78 16.08 -2.53
N ARG A 84 13.79 15.87 -1.69
CA ARG A 84 14.78 14.80 -1.88
C ARG A 84 14.12 13.43 -1.76
N PHE A 85 13.34 13.23 -0.70
CA PHE A 85 12.60 11.98 -0.52
C PHE A 85 11.58 11.76 -1.64
N ALA A 86 10.81 12.82 -2.00
CA ALA A 86 9.83 12.73 -3.07
C ALA A 86 10.46 12.33 -4.41
N ASN A 87 11.59 12.93 -4.79
CA ASN A 87 12.30 12.59 -6.02
C ASN A 87 12.80 11.14 -6.03
N VAL A 88 13.39 10.71 -4.91
CA VAL A 88 13.90 9.34 -4.75
C VAL A 88 12.77 8.31 -4.84
N ALA A 89 11.69 8.51 -4.07
CA ALA A 89 10.55 7.60 -4.05
C ALA A 89 9.81 7.56 -5.38
N ALA A 90 9.65 8.70 -6.06
CA ALA A 90 9.04 8.75 -7.39
C ALA A 90 9.93 8.06 -8.44
N SER A 91 11.25 8.22 -8.40
CA SER A 91 12.16 7.54 -9.33
C SER A 91 12.08 6.03 -9.15
N PHE A 92 12.17 5.54 -7.91
CA PHE A 92 11.96 4.12 -7.61
C PHE A 92 10.62 3.60 -8.12
N ALA A 93 9.54 4.38 -7.89
CA ALA A 93 8.19 4.00 -8.30
C ALA A 93 8.05 3.83 -9.81
N LEU A 94 8.56 4.79 -10.58
CA LEU A 94 8.43 4.78 -12.03
C LEU A 94 9.38 3.75 -12.68
N ASP A 95 10.58 3.54 -12.13
CA ASP A 95 11.49 2.51 -12.62
C ASP A 95 10.93 1.11 -12.35
N LEU A 96 10.40 0.86 -11.16
CA LEU A 96 9.71 -0.39 -10.84
C LEU A 96 8.51 -0.63 -11.76
N PHE A 97 7.69 0.40 -12.00
CA PHE A 97 6.52 0.31 -12.89
C PHE A 97 6.91 -0.03 -14.33
N LYS A 98 7.92 0.64 -14.87
CA LYS A 98 8.42 0.37 -16.23
C LYS A 98 8.94 -1.06 -16.38
N ASP A 99 9.67 -1.56 -15.38
CA ASP A 99 10.25 -2.89 -15.44
C ASP A 99 9.22 -4.02 -15.23
N GLU A 100 8.12 -3.73 -14.52
CA GLU A 100 6.99 -4.66 -14.35
C GLU A 100 5.99 -4.62 -15.49
N TYR A 101 5.90 -3.50 -16.22
CA TYR A 101 4.95 -3.38 -17.34
C TYR A 101 5.28 -4.36 -18.46
N LYS A 102 4.25 -5.06 -18.94
CA LYS A 102 4.32 -5.93 -20.13
C LYS A 102 3.33 -5.42 -21.18
N SER A 103 3.82 -5.18 -22.39
CA SER A 103 3.01 -4.66 -23.50
C SER A 103 1.70 -5.43 -23.66
N GLY A 104 0.60 -4.68 -23.76
CA GLY A 104 -0.74 -5.21 -23.95
C GLY A 104 -1.35 -5.92 -22.77
N LYS A 105 -0.77 -5.79 -21.56
CA LYS A 105 -1.31 -6.35 -20.32
C LYS A 105 -1.60 -5.27 -19.28
N ASN A 106 -2.75 -5.40 -18.63
CA ASN A 106 -3.04 -4.58 -17.45
C ASN A 106 -1.98 -4.82 -16.40
N THR A 107 -1.47 -3.74 -15.83
CA THR A 107 -0.45 -3.76 -14.78
C THR A 107 -0.89 -2.85 -13.66
N LEU A 108 -0.68 -3.27 -12.43
CA LEU A 108 -0.93 -2.46 -11.24
C LEU A 108 0.13 -2.78 -10.20
N ILE A 109 0.90 -1.80 -9.79
CA ILE A 109 1.84 -1.95 -8.69
C ILE A 109 1.57 -0.93 -7.59
N SER A 110 2.01 -1.27 -6.39
CA SER A 110 2.10 -0.34 -5.26
C SER A 110 3.57 -0.11 -4.92
N PRO A 111 4.19 0.94 -5.46
CA PRO A 111 5.61 1.21 -5.22
C PRO A 111 5.92 1.47 -3.74
N LEU A 112 5.00 2.13 -3.03
CA LEU A 112 5.16 2.36 -1.59
C LEU A 112 5.22 1.05 -0.80
N SER A 113 4.41 0.08 -1.18
CA SER A 113 4.41 -1.26 -0.59
C SER A 113 5.78 -1.92 -0.74
N VAL A 114 6.31 -1.95 -1.96
CA VAL A 114 7.60 -2.56 -2.27
C VAL A 114 8.75 -1.80 -1.58
N LEU A 115 8.74 -0.46 -1.66
CA LEU A 115 9.72 0.40 -0.98
C LEU A 115 9.76 0.10 0.52
N THR A 116 8.59 -0.02 1.16
CA THR A 116 8.48 -0.31 2.59
C THR A 116 9.06 -1.68 2.93
N ALA A 117 8.69 -2.74 2.19
CA ALA A 117 9.19 -4.09 2.44
C ALA A 117 10.72 -4.18 2.28
N LEU A 118 11.27 -3.56 1.24
CA LEU A 118 12.71 -3.55 1.00
C LEU A 118 13.44 -2.67 2.04
N ALA A 119 12.87 -1.55 2.45
CA ALA A 119 13.43 -0.69 3.49
C ALA A 119 13.47 -1.39 4.87
N MET A 120 12.48 -2.22 5.19
CA MET A 120 12.51 -3.09 6.37
C MET A 120 13.64 -4.12 6.28
N THR A 121 13.80 -4.74 5.13
CA THR A 121 14.77 -5.81 4.91
C THR A 121 16.21 -5.30 4.91
N GLN A 122 16.46 -4.12 4.36
CA GLN A 122 17.80 -3.52 4.38
C GLN A 122 18.32 -3.25 5.81
N ASN A 123 17.44 -3.21 6.82
CA ASN A 123 17.86 -3.09 8.22
C ASN A 123 18.67 -4.30 8.70
N GLY A 124 18.53 -5.45 8.02
CA GLY A 124 19.31 -6.65 8.28
C GLY A 124 20.49 -6.85 7.34
N ALA A 125 20.60 -6.05 6.26
CA ALA A 125 21.62 -6.19 5.23
C ALA A 125 22.94 -5.52 5.62
N GLU A 126 24.07 -6.09 5.12
CA GLU A 126 25.41 -5.55 5.32
C GLU A 126 26.23 -5.62 4.02
N GLY A 127 27.35 -4.87 4.01
CA GLY A 127 28.33 -4.88 2.92
C GLY A 127 27.73 -4.60 1.54
N LYS A 128 28.03 -5.48 0.56
CA LYS A 128 27.57 -5.32 -0.83
C LYS A 128 26.05 -5.43 -0.96
N THR A 129 25.42 -6.32 -0.20
CA THR A 129 23.96 -6.46 -0.17
C THR A 129 23.28 -5.14 0.22
N LEU A 130 23.74 -4.52 1.31
CA LEU A 130 23.23 -3.22 1.75
C LEU A 130 23.46 -2.14 0.70
N SER A 131 24.66 -2.04 0.12
CA SER A 131 24.99 -0.99 -0.86
C SER A 131 24.17 -1.10 -2.15
N GLU A 132 23.90 -2.33 -2.64
CA GLU A 132 23.03 -2.54 -3.80
C GLU A 132 21.58 -2.20 -3.47
N MET A 133 21.08 -2.61 -2.29
CA MET A 133 19.74 -2.25 -1.82
C MET A 133 19.57 -0.74 -1.71
N GLN A 134 20.52 -0.04 -1.06
CA GLN A 134 20.47 1.42 -0.94
C GLN A 134 20.45 2.09 -2.31
N LYS A 135 21.27 1.64 -3.26
CA LYS A 135 21.29 2.20 -4.62
C LYS A 135 19.93 2.05 -5.31
N VAL A 136 19.31 0.88 -5.26
CA VAL A 136 17.99 0.62 -5.86
C VAL A 136 16.90 1.45 -5.18
N LEU A 137 16.98 1.63 -3.87
CA LEU A 137 16.04 2.45 -3.08
C LEU A 137 16.34 3.96 -3.17
N GLY A 138 17.16 4.39 -4.14
CA GLY A 138 17.40 5.79 -4.51
C GLY A 138 18.60 6.45 -3.83
N GLY A 139 19.53 5.68 -3.27
CA GLY A 139 20.83 6.17 -2.78
C GLY A 139 20.78 6.90 -1.44
N LEU A 140 19.70 6.79 -0.70
CA LEU A 140 19.64 7.23 0.70
C LEU A 140 20.32 6.19 1.59
N ASP A 141 21.06 6.66 2.60
CA ASP A 141 21.54 5.75 3.64
C ASP A 141 20.35 5.16 4.43
N ARG A 142 20.60 4.01 5.04
CA ARG A 142 19.58 3.22 5.75
C ARG A 142 18.83 4.02 6.83
N ASP A 143 19.55 4.79 7.63
CA ASP A 143 18.95 5.51 8.76
C ASP A 143 18.16 6.73 8.28
N THR A 144 18.63 7.42 7.24
CA THR A 144 17.90 8.51 6.58
C THR A 144 16.60 7.97 5.94
N LEU A 145 16.65 6.85 5.23
CA LEU A 145 15.45 6.26 4.63
C LEU A 145 14.45 5.82 5.71
N ASN A 146 14.92 5.16 6.77
CA ASN A 146 14.09 4.77 7.92
C ASN A 146 13.39 5.99 8.54
N ALA A 147 14.10 7.10 8.73
CA ALA A 147 13.53 8.31 9.32
C ALA A 147 12.44 8.94 8.43
N TYR A 148 12.65 8.98 7.11
CA TYR A 148 11.61 9.44 6.16
C TYR A 148 10.40 8.51 6.16
N MET A 149 10.64 7.19 6.09
CA MET A 149 9.55 6.20 6.04
C MET A 149 8.72 6.21 7.32
N ASN A 150 9.34 6.36 8.51
CA ASN A 150 8.62 6.48 9.77
C ASN A 150 7.65 7.68 9.77
N ALA A 151 8.13 8.87 9.37
CA ALA A 151 7.28 10.06 9.28
C ALA A 151 6.18 9.88 8.22
N TYR A 152 6.56 9.40 7.04
CA TYR A 152 5.65 9.30 5.90
C TYR A 152 4.53 8.30 6.14
N LEU A 153 4.86 7.09 6.61
CA LEU A 153 3.87 6.07 6.94
C LEU A 153 2.94 6.52 8.07
N ALA A 154 3.46 7.18 9.10
CA ALA A 154 2.64 7.71 10.19
C ALA A 154 1.62 8.77 9.71
N GLU A 155 2.01 9.61 8.73
CA GLU A 155 1.09 10.57 8.13
C GLU A 155 0.04 9.92 7.22
N LEU A 156 0.40 8.83 6.52
CA LEU A 156 -0.48 8.16 5.56
C LEU A 156 -1.50 7.23 6.24
N THR A 157 -1.10 6.55 7.32
CA THR A 157 -1.86 5.43 7.92
C THR A 157 -2.48 5.77 9.29
N GLY A 158 -2.76 7.03 9.55
CA GLY A 158 -3.46 7.47 10.76
C GLY A 158 -4.80 6.73 10.97
N LYS A 159 -5.36 6.82 12.19
CA LYS A 159 -6.53 6.04 12.63
C LYS A 159 -7.72 6.10 11.66
N ASP A 160 -7.96 7.26 11.06
CA ASP A 160 -9.09 7.52 10.16
C ASP A 160 -8.67 7.53 8.68
N SER A 161 -7.48 7.04 8.35
CA SER A 161 -7.01 7.00 6.98
C SER A 161 -7.74 5.94 6.16
N ALA A 162 -8.13 6.31 4.94
CA ALA A 162 -8.64 5.40 3.93
C ALA A 162 -7.57 4.40 3.44
N LEU A 163 -6.28 4.74 3.65
CA LEU A 163 -5.15 3.87 3.31
C LEU A 163 -4.81 2.97 4.50
N LYS A 164 -4.80 1.67 4.28
CA LYS A 164 -4.35 0.67 5.23
C LYS A 164 -3.03 0.08 4.73
N CYS A 165 -2.03 0.07 5.60
CA CYS A 165 -0.72 -0.51 5.31
C CYS A 165 -0.36 -1.47 6.44
N ALA A 166 -0.10 -2.72 6.09
CA ALA A 166 0.37 -3.72 7.04
C ALA A 166 1.65 -4.37 6.50
N ASN A 167 2.65 -4.47 7.36
CA ASN A 167 3.97 -4.98 7.02
C ASN A 167 4.26 -6.21 7.86
N SER A 168 4.71 -7.29 7.24
CA SER A 168 5.16 -8.47 7.97
C SER A 168 6.37 -9.13 7.33
N LEU A 169 7.18 -9.73 8.21
CA LEU A 169 8.32 -10.56 7.88
C LEU A 169 7.99 -11.98 8.31
N TRP A 170 8.13 -12.93 7.40
CA TRP A 170 7.97 -14.34 7.68
C TRP A 170 9.32 -15.01 7.50
N ILE A 171 9.83 -15.57 8.56
CA ILE A 171 11.22 -15.99 8.67
C ILE A 171 11.24 -17.48 9.03
N ASP A 172 12.09 -18.24 8.34
CA ASP A 172 12.20 -19.68 8.57
C ASP A 172 12.50 -20.01 10.03
N SER A 173 11.85 -21.05 10.52
CA SER A 173 11.95 -21.51 11.91
C SER A 173 13.36 -21.91 12.35
N ARG A 174 14.28 -22.15 11.42
CA ARG A 174 15.68 -22.48 11.66
C ARG A 174 16.56 -21.26 11.98
N LEU A 175 16.09 -20.04 11.71
CA LEU A 175 16.85 -18.81 11.93
C LEU A 175 16.79 -18.33 13.37
N ASP A 176 17.92 -17.87 13.89
CA ASP A 176 18.00 -17.11 15.12
C ASP A 176 17.99 -15.61 14.80
N VAL A 177 16.82 -14.99 14.96
CA VAL A 177 16.58 -13.59 14.58
C VAL A 177 17.06 -12.65 15.68
N LYS A 178 17.82 -11.62 15.28
CA LYS A 178 18.38 -10.63 16.21
C LYS A 178 17.30 -9.69 16.71
N THR A 179 17.27 -9.49 18.03
CA THR A 179 16.34 -8.55 18.69
C THR A 179 16.53 -7.13 18.19
N SER A 180 17.75 -6.69 17.91
CA SER A 180 18.07 -5.38 17.36
C SER A 180 17.42 -5.14 15.99
N PHE A 181 17.35 -6.16 15.14
CA PHE A 181 16.66 -6.11 13.86
C PHE A 181 15.14 -5.99 14.04
N LEU A 182 14.56 -6.79 14.92
CA LEU A 182 13.12 -6.74 15.24
C LEU A 182 12.74 -5.37 15.82
N GLN A 183 13.52 -4.87 16.80
CA GLN A 183 13.32 -3.57 17.42
C GLN A 183 13.35 -2.43 16.38
N LYS A 184 14.35 -2.42 15.49
CA LYS A 184 14.45 -1.42 14.43
C LYS A 184 13.21 -1.42 13.52
N ASN A 185 12.72 -2.59 13.13
CA ASN A 185 11.51 -2.70 12.32
C ASN A 185 10.21 -2.35 13.07
N ALA A 186 10.17 -2.57 14.39
CA ALA A 186 9.09 -2.06 15.24
C ALA A 186 9.08 -0.53 15.28
N ASP A 187 10.24 0.08 15.49
CA ASP A 187 10.40 1.52 15.70
C ASP A 187 10.02 2.35 14.47
N PHE A 188 10.42 1.89 13.28
CA PHE A 188 10.26 2.66 12.06
C PHE A 188 9.05 2.27 11.22
N TYR A 189 8.63 1.00 11.25
CA TYR A 189 7.62 0.47 10.33
C TYR A 189 6.38 -0.11 11.03
N SER A 190 6.38 -0.22 12.35
CA SER A 190 5.34 -0.95 13.10
C SER A 190 5.13 -2.36 12.52
N ALA A 191 6.22 -2.99 12.08
CA ALA A 191 6.21 -4.25 11.40
C ALA A 191 5.81 -5.39 12.33
N GLN A 192 5.17 -6.41 11.77
CA GLN A 192 4.96 -7.70 12.39
C GLN A 192 6.05 -8.67 11.89
N ALA A 193 6.49 -9.58 12.74
CA ALA A 193 7.45 -10.61 12.36
C ALA A 193 7.02 -11.97 12.90
N TYR A 194 7.12 -12.98 12.06
CA TYR A 194 6.69 -14.34 12.38
C TYR A 194 7.79 -15.34 12.05
N LYS A 195 8.02 -16.27 12.95
CA LYS A 195 8.85 -17.46 12.72
C LYS A 195 7.94 -18.57 12.21
N ALA A 196 8.24 -19.13 11.04
CA ALA A 196 7.37 -20.06 10.34
C ALA A 196 8.16 -21.23 9.71
N ASP A 197 7.54 -22.37 9.63
CA ASP A 197 8.06 -23.54 8.88
C ASP A 197 7.41 -23.57 7.49
N PHE A 198 8.13 -23.15 6.47
CA PHE A 198 7.62 -23.06 5.10
C PHE A 198 7.34 -24.42 4.43
N THR A 199 7.77 -25.52 5.02
CA THR A 199 7.43 -26.87 4.54
C THR A 199 6.01 -27.27 4.90
N ARG A 200 5.37 -26.54 5.81
CA ARG A 200 4.02 -26.85 6.31
C ARG A 200 2.93 -26.14 5.52
N LYS A 201 1.95 -26.89 5.05
CA LYS A 201 0.76 -26.34 4.38
C LYS A 201 -0.01 -25.34 5.25
N ASN A 202 0.03 -25.50 6.58
CA ASN A 202 -0.65 -24.58 7.50
C ASN A 202 -0.02 -23.18 7.48
N THR A 203 1.30 -23.06 7.28
CA THR A 203 1.99 -21.77 7.11
C THR A 203 1.42 -20.96 5.92
N VAL A 204 1.17 -21.63 4.80
CA VAL A 204 0.50 -21.01 3.63
C VAL A 204 -0.88 -20.46 4.01
N ASN A 205 -1.67 -21.21 4.78
CA ASN A 205 -3.00 -20.79 5.20
C ASN A 205 -2.94 -19.58 6.16
N GLU A 206 -1.99 -19.56 7.08
CA GLU A 206 -1.80 -18.46 8.02
C GLU A 206 -1.37 -17.17 7.31
N ILE A 207 -0.44 -17.28 6.35
CA ILE A 207 0.00 -16.17 5.52
C ILE A 207 -1.17 -15.60 4.70
N ASN A 208 -1.93 -16.48 4.02
CA ASN A 208 -3.11 -16.05 3.26
C ASN A 208 -4.18 -15.42 4.16
N SER A 209 -4.38 -15.94 5.36
CA SER A 209 -5.31 -15.38 6.34
C SER A 209 -4.85 -14.00 6.83
N TRP A 210 -3.54 -13.84 7.07
CA TRP A 210 -2.94 -12.56 7.44
C TRP A 210 -3.15 -11.51 6.35
N VAL A 211 -2.88 -11.85 5.10
CA VAL A 211 -3.08 -10.93 3.95
C VAL A 211 -4.55 -10.58 3.79
N ASN A 212 -5.44 -11.56 3.82
CA ASN A 212 -6.88 -11.35 3.71
C ASN A 212 -7.40 -10.38 4.79
N LYS A 213 -7.00 -10.59 6.04
CA LYS A 213 -7.37 -9.72 7.16
C LYS A 213 -6.85 -8.29 6.97
N ASN A 214 -5.59 -8.13 6.57
CA ASN A 214 -4.94 -6.82 6.46
C ASN A 214 -5.27 -6.06 5.17
N THR A 215 -5.98 -6.70 4.23
CA THR A 215 -6.50 -6.07 3.00
C THR A 215 -8.03 -5.98 2.97
N ASN A 216 -8.70 -6.08 4.12
CA ASN A 216 -10.17 -6.08 4.22
C ASN A 216 -10.83 -7.06 3.24
N GLY A 217 -10.23 -8.23 3.03
CA GLY A 217 -10.73 -9.26 2.10
C GLY A 217 -10.51 -8.96 0.61
N MET A 218 -9.78 -7.88 0.26
CA MET A 218 -9.47 -7.56 -1.14
C MET A 218 -8.54 -8.60 -1.76
N ILE A 219 -7.56 -9.06 -1.00
CA ILE A 219 -6.66 -10.13 -1.42
C ILE A 219 -6.96 -11.37 -0.57
N LYS A 220 -7.70 -12.30 -1.14
CA LYS A 220 -8.11 -13.51 -0.43
C LYS A 220 -7.00 -14.55 -0.34
N LYS A 221 -6.12 -14.59 -1.33
CA LYS A 221 -5.05 -15.56 -1.44
C LYS A 221 -3.84 -14.92 -2.11
N LEU A 222 -2.67 -15.02 -1.47
CA LEU A 222 -1.41 -14.49 -1.97
C LEU A 222 -0.54 -15.59 -2.58
N VAL A 223 -0.46 -16.75 -1.91
CA VAL A 223 0.42 -17.86 -2.28
C VAL A 223 -0.33 -19.19 -2.24
N ASP A 224 0.13 -20.15 -3.06
CA ASP A 224 -0.36 -21.52 -3.08
C ASP A 224 0.55 -22.46 -2.28
N GLU A 225 1.85 -22.27 -2.40
CA GLU A 225 2.90 -23.07 -1.78
C GLU A 225 4.19 -22.27 -1.66
N PHE A 226 5.14 -22.74 -0.89
CA PHE A 226 6.50 -22.22 -0.82
C PHE A 226 7.50 -23.31 -1.21
N ASP A 227 8.62 -22.89 -1.76
CA ASP A 227 9.77 -23.76 -1.90
C ASP A 227 10.23 -24.17 -0.47
N PRO A 228 10.49 -25.46 -0.21
CA PRO A 228 11.02 -25.92 1.08
C PRO A 228 12.33 -25.25 1.50
N LEU A 229 13.08 -24.67 0.56
CA LEU A 229 14.30 -23.90 0.81
C LEU A 229 14.04 -22.42 1.09
N THR A 230 12.78 -22.01 1.16
CA THR A 230 12.42 -20.62 1.49
C THR A 230 12.96 -20.25 2.86
N VAL A 231 13.74 -19.18 2.92
CA VAL A 231 14.39 -18.69 4.16
C VAL A 231 13.63 -17.49 4.73
N MET A 232 13.12 -16.63 3.85
CA MET A 232 12.43 -15.40 4.26
C MET A 232 11.47 -14.94 3.17
N VAL A 233 10.28 -14.53 3.60
CA VAL A 233 9.27 -13.90 2.76
C VAL A 233 8.86 -12.57 3.35
N LEU A 234 8.90 -11.56 2.51
CA LEU A 234 8.48 -10.20 2.84
C LEU A 234 7.06 -10.00 2.33
N MET A 235 6.21 -9.53 3.21
CA MET A 235 4.84 -9.20 2.87
C MET A 235 4.51 -7.79 3.27
N ASN A 236 4.04 -7.04 2.30
CA ASN A 236 3.39 -5.76 2.54
C ASN A 236 2.01 -5.82 1.90
N ALA A 237 1.00 -5.48 2.67
CA ALA A 237 -0.36 -5.35 2.21
C ALA A 237 -0.75 -3.87 2.26
N LEU A 238 -0.94 -3.28 1.11
CA LEU A 238 -1.45 -1.91 0.96
C LEU A 238 -2.80 -1.95 0.26
N CYS A 239 -3.79 -1.32 0.85
CA CYS A 239 -5.10 -1.17 0.24
C CYS A 239 -5.67 0.22 0.50
N LEU A 240 -6.40 0.73 -0.48
CA LEU A 240 -7.17 1.98 -0.38
C LEU A 240 -8.65 1.65 -0.53
N GLU A 241 -9.46 2.09 0.45
CA GLU A 241 -10.91 2.12 0.35
C GLU A 241 -11.35 3.56 0.55
N ALA A 242 -11.64 4.26 -0.52
CA ALA A 242 -11.95 5.68 -0.49
C ALA A 242 -13.10 6.02 -1.44
N GLU A 243 -14.03 6.81 -0.95
CA GLU A 243 -15.09 7.41 -1.78
C GLU A 243 -14.57 8.66 -2.49
N TRP A 244 -15.07 8.92 -3.70
CA TRP A 244 -14.80 10.19 -4.37
C TRP A 244 -15.32 11.37 -3.54
N SER A 245 -14.64 12.50 -3.59
CA SER A 245 -15.18 13.77 -3.06
C SER A 245 -16.47 14.14 -3.75
N ASP A 246 -16.54 13.90 -5.06
CA ASP A 246 -17.72 14.05 -5.91
C ASP A 246 -17.99 12.73 -6.66
N PRO A 247 -18.87 11.87 -6.14
CA PRO A 247 -19.19 10.58 -6.75
C PRO A 247 -19.98 10.76 -8.06
N TYR A 248 -19.84 9.80 -8.98
CA TYR A 248 -20.66 9.75 -10.18
C TYR A 248 -22.10 9.33 -9.81
N THR A 249 -23.08 9.98 -10.42
CA THR A 249 -24.49 9.58 -10.33
C THR A 249 -24.86 8.62 -11.46
N ASP A 250 -25.98 7.91 -11.33
CA ASP A 250 -26.45 6.96 -12.34
C ASP A 250 -26.61 7.60 -13.73
N ASN A 251 -27.00 8.89 -13.78
CA ASN A 251 -27.14 9.65 -15.02
C ASN A 251 -25.79 10.00 -15.69
N CYS A 252 -24.68 9.81 -14.96
CA CYS A 252 -23.33 10.04 -15.44
C CYS A 252 -22.65 8.74 -15.89
N VAL A 253 -23.38 7.64 -16.08
CA VAL A 253 -22.86 6.36 -16.54
C VAL A 253 -23.52 5.95 -17.83
N SER A 254 -22.76 5.50 -18.80
CA SER A 254 -23.30 4.95 -20.05
C SER A 254 -22.39 3.88 -20.67
N GLU A 255 -22.98 3.00 -21.46
CA GLU A 255 -22.21 2.05 -22.27
C GLU A 255 -21.44 2.74 -23.38
N GLY A 256 -20.31 2.17 -23.76
CA GLY A 256 -19.47 2.61 -24.85
C GLY A 256 -18.49 1.53 -25.29
N THR A 257 -17.47 1.94 -26.06
CA THR A 257 -16.43 1.03 -26.54
C THR A 257 -15.05 1.53 -26.13
N PHE A 258 -14.21 0.61 -25.71
CA PHE A 258 -12.79 0.84 -25.42
C PHE A 258 -11.95 0.16 -26.50
N LYS A 259 -11.04 0.88 -27.13
CA LYS A 259 -10.07 0.32 -28.08
C LYS A 259 -8.88 -0.20 -27.28
N ASN A 260 -8.78 -1.51 -27.10
CA ASN A 260 -7.71 -2.10 -26.32
C ASN A 260 -6.33 -2.03 -27.02
N ALA A 261 -5.27 -2.40 -26.32
CA ALA A 261 -3.90 -2.33 -26.88
C ALA A 261 -3.67 -3.20 -28.11
N LYS A 262 -4.54 -4.19 -28.37
CA LYS A 262 -4.50 -5.02 -29.59
C LYS A 262 -5.29 -4.39 -30.76
N GLY A 263 -5.91 -3.22 -30.53
CA GLY A 263 -6.73 -2.53 -31.51
C GLY A 263 -8.20 -3.00 -31.58
N ASN A 264 -8.60 -3.96 -30.74
CA ASN A 264 -9.96 -4.46 -30.71
C ASN A 264 -10.87 -3.49 -29.93
N LEU A 265 -12.12 -3.35 -30.39
CA LEU A 265 -13.16 -2.61 -29.69
C LEU A 265 -13.87 -3.56 -28.72
N VAL A 266 -13.80 -3.27 -27.43
CA VAL A 266 -14.47 -4.02 -26.38
C VAL A 266 -15.54 -3.15 -25.70
N LYS A 267 -16.62 -3.75 -25.20
CA LYS A 267 -17.64 -3.01 -24.46
C LYS A 267 -17.09 -2.53 -23.13
N ALA A 268 -17.43 -1.31 -22.75
CA ALA A 268 -17.06 -0.72 -21.47
C ALA A 268 -18.20 0.14 -20.93
N GLU A 269 -18.36 0.19 -19.62
CA GLU A 269 -19.19 1.19 -18.94
C GLU A 269 -18.32 2.41 -18.62
N TYR A 270 -18.78 3.60 -18.99
CA TYR A 270 -18.07 4.85 -18.78
C TYR A 270 -18.76 5.72 -17.77
N MET A 271 -17.95 6.37 -16.95
CA MET A 271 -18.33 7.40 -16.00
C MET A 271 -17.90 8.76 -16.54
N TYR A 272 -18.80 9.73 -16.45
CA TYR A 272 -18.61 11.09 -16.95
C TYR A 272 -18.62 12.09 -15.80
N SER A 273 -17.63 12.97 -15.76
CA SER A 273 -17.59 14.07 -14.79
C SER A 273 -16.93 15.31 -15.39
N GLN A 274 -17.08 16.42 -14.69
CA GLN A 274 -16.29 17.62 -14.93
C GLN A 274 -15.38 17.84 -13.72
N GLU A 275 -14.08 17.68 -13.95
CA GLU A 275 -13.06 17.91 -12.93
C GLU A 275 -12.46 19.31 -13.06
N THR A 276 -11.68 19.73 -12.06
CA THR A 276 -11.12 21.09 -11.99
C THR A 276 -9.62 21.15 -12.22
N GLU A 277 -8.94 20.01 -12.26
CA GLU A 277 -7.49 19.95 -12.45
C GLU A 277 -7.13 19.17 -13.71
N TYR A 278 -6.55 19.87 -14.66
CA TYR A 278 -6.09 19.35 -15.94
C TYR A 278 -4.58 19.19 -15.96
N ILE A 279 -4.13 18.07 -16.47
CA ILE A 279 -2.72 17.76 -16.70
C ILE A 279 -2.44 17.80 -18.19
N GLU A 280 -1.39 18.52 -18.59
CA GLU A 280 -0.91 18.57 -19.95
C GLU A 280 0.62 18.46 -19.98
N THR A 281 1.11 17.50 -20.71
CA THR A 281 2.53 17.26 -20.93
C THR A 281 2.79 17.16 -22.44
N GLU A 282 4.05 17.08 -22.85
CA GLU A 282 4.40 16.86 -24.26
C GLU A 282 3.75 15.59 -24.84
N ASN A 283 3.62 14.52 -24.03
CA ASN A 283 3.25 13.19 -24.51
C ASN A 283 1.89 12.69 -24.02
N ALA A 284 1.22 13.43 -23.11
CA ALA A 284 -0.05 13.00 -22.54
C ALA A 284 -0.89 14.17 -22.04
N THR A 285 -2.21 13.95 -21.98
CA THR A 285 -3.16 14.75 -21.23
C THR A 285 -3.77 13.94 -20.12
N GLY A 286 -4.35 14.60 -19.12
CA GLY A 286 -4.94 13.90 -17.98
C GLY A 286 -5.74 14.80 -17.07
N PHE A 287 -6.24 14.19 -15.98
CA PHE A 287 -6.98 14.89 -14.95
C PHE A 287 -6.67 14.31 -13.57
N VAL A 288 -7.05 15.06 -12.54
CA VAL A 288 -7.00 14.64 -11.13
C VAL A 288 -8.43 14.60 -10.58
N LYS A 289 -8.80 13.50 -9.94
CA LYS A 289 -10.06 13.33 -9.21
C LYS A 289 -9.79 12.99 -7.76
N TYR A 290 -10.30 13.82 -6.86
CA TYR A 290 -10.04 13.70 -5.44
C TYR A 290 -10.94 12.67 -4.76
N TYR A 291 -10.38 11.98 -3.77
CA TYR A 291 -11.15 11.22 -2.79
C TYR A 291 -11.54 12.11 -1.61
N LYS A 292 -12.56 11.71 -0.86
CA LYS A 292 -13.01 12.43 0.34
C LYS A 292 -11.86 12.76 1.28
N GLY A 293 -11.83 14.03 1.71
CA GLY A 293 -10.76 14.55 2.58
C GLY A 293 -9.51 15.00 1.85
N ASP A 294 -9.48 14.91 0.51
CA ASP A 294 -8.47 15.47 -0.40
C ASP A 294 -7.01 15.02 -0.14
N ARG A 295 -6.83 14.04 0.77
CA ARG A 295 -5.50 13.47 1.08
C ARG A 295 -4.99 12.59 -0.05
N PHE A 296 -5.90 11.92 -0.73
CA PHE A 296 -5.60 11.04 -1.86
C PHE A 296 -6.34 11.52 -3.10
N ALA A 297 -5.75 11.28 -4.26
CA ALA A 297 -6.38 11.55 -5.52
C ALA A 297 -6.05 10.47 -6.55
N PHE A 298 -6.99 10.23 -7.45
CA PHE A 298 -6.80 9.44 -8.65
C PHE A 298 -6.33 10.35 -9.77
N VAL A 299 -5.30 9.91 -10.47
CA VAL A 299 -4.75 10.58 -11.65
C VAL A 299 -4.90 9.64 -12.83
N ALA A 300 -5.43 10.13 -13.94
CA ALA A 300 -5.48 9.39 -15.20
C ALA A 300 -4.74 10.17 -16.30
N LEU A 301 -3.79 9.51 -16.95
CA LEU A 301 -2.91 10.08 -17.97
C LEU A 301 -3.13 9.32 -19.28
N LEU A 302 -3.67 10.02 -20.27
CA LEU A 302 -3.93 9.49 -21.60
C LEU A 302 -2.80 9.92 -22.55
N PRO A 303 -1.99 9.01 -23.11
CA PRO A 303 -1.00 9.35 -24.11
C PRO A 303 -1.63 10.14 -25.26
N ASN A 304 -0.92 11.10 -25.83
CA ASN A 304 -1.42 11.86 -26.99
C ASN A 304 -1.69 10.95 -28.18
N GLU A 305 -2.53 11.39 -29.12
CA GLU A 305 -2.77 10.66 -30.38
C GLU A 305 -1.46 10.41 -31.09
N GLY A 306 -1.30 9.20 -31.63
CA GLY A 306 -0.05 8.76 -32.26
C GLY A 306 1.03 8.24 -31.27
N THR A 307 0.88 8.45 -29.98
CA THR A 307 1.79 7.89 -28.98
C THR A 307 1.21 6.58 -28.42
N SER A 308 1.94 5.48 -28.61
CA SER A 308 1.54 4.20 -28.01
C SER A 308 1.68 4.23 -26.49
N ILE A 309 0.87 3.42 -25.79
CA ILE A 309 1.01 3.25 -24.35
C ILE A 309 2.41 2.75 -23.96
N ASP A 310 3.00 1.87 -24.76
CA ASP A 310 4.34 1.32 -24.53
C ASP A 310 5.41 2.42 -24.60
N SER A 311 5.36 3.26 -25.64
CA SER A 311 6.29 4.39 -25.80
C SER A 311 6.12 5.41 -24.70
N TYR A 312 4.87 5.67 -24.31
CA TYR A 312 4.58 6.58 -23.19
C TYR A 312 5.15 6.07 -21.87
N ILE A 313 4.88 4.81 -21.52
CA ILE A 313 5.42 4.21 -20.28
C ILE A 313 6.95 4.21 -20.28
N ALA A 314 7.57 3.87 -21.41
CA ALA A 314 9.03 3.89 -21.54
C ALA A 314 9.62 5.30 -21.31
N SER A 315 8.90 6.35 -21.64
CA SER A 315 9.33 7.76 -21.45
C SER A 315 9.14 8.28 -20.03
N LEU A 316 8.36 7.59 -19.19
CA LEU A 316 8.06 8.04 -17.83
C LEU A 316 9.32 8.03 -16.94
N THR A 317 9.48 9.11 -16.19
CA THR A 317 10.51 9.24 -15.14
C THR A 317 9.88 9.79 -13.86
N GLY A 318 10.49 9.51 -12.71
CA GLY A 318 10.00 10.07 -11.42
C GLY A 318 9.91 11.59 -11.44
N LYS A 319 10.96 12.26 -11.97
CA LYS A 319 10.97 13.72 -12.10
C LYS A 319 9.88 14.22 -13.06
N GLY A 320 9.69 13.54 -14.20
CA GLY A 320 8.65 13.90 -15.18
C GLY A 320 7.25 13.75 -14.61
N PHE A 321 6.99 12.65 -13.88
CA PHE A 321 5.71 12.40 -13.23
C PHE A 321 5.40 13.47 -12.16
N LEU A 322 6.34 13.76 -11.26
CA LEU A 322 6.17 14.83 -10.27
C LEU A 322 6.01 16.21 -10.93
N GLY A 323 6.78 16.47 -12.00
CA GLY A 323 6.67 17.71 -12.80
C GLY A 323 5.30 17.90 -13.41
N ALA A 324 4.73 16.86 -14.02
CA ALA A 324 3.38 16.87 -14.59
C ALA A 324 2.31 17.20 -13.53
N LEU A 325 2.41 16.59 -12.35
CA LEU A 325 1.50 16.85 -11.24
C LEU A 325 1.69 18.22 -10.60
N ASN A 326 2.91 18.73 -10.54
CA ASN A 326 3.19 20.07 -10.00
C ASN A 326 2.76 21.20 -10.97
N SER A 327 2.71 20.92 -12.27
CA SER A 327 2.31 21.87 -13.32
C SER A 327 0.85 21.75 -13.76
N ARG A 328 0.03 20.94 -13.05
CA ARG A 328 -1.39 20.82 -13.32
C ARG A 328 -2.10 22.18 -13.29
N LYS A 329 -3.03 22.36 -14.20
CA LYS A 329 -3.76 23.62 -14.40
C LYS A 329 -5.12 23.54 -13.69
N ASN A 330 -5.48 24.59 -12.96
CA ASN A 330 -6.85 24.74 -12.46
C ASN A 330 -7.75 25.17 -13.65
N THR A 331 -8.19 24.20 -14.42
CA THR A 331 -9.00 24.38 -15.63
C THR A 331 -10.04 23.29 -15.68
N ARG A 332 -11.29 23.64 -16.00
CA ARG A 332 -12.36 22.64 -16.14
C ARG A 332 -12.03 21.65 -17.24
N VAL A 333 -12.20 20.37 -16.92
CA VAL A 333 -11.98 19.27 -17.86
C VAL A 333 -13.16 18.29 -17.80
N ASN A 334 -13.82 18.10 -18.94
CA ASN A 334 -14.82 17.06 -19.10
C ASN A 334 -14.11 15.71 -19.26
N THR A 335 -14.46 14.77 -18.44
CA THR A 335 -13.80 13.47 -18.40
C THR A 335 -14.73 12.33 -18.81
N GLN A 336 -14.17 11.35 -19.47
CA GLN A 336 -14.81 10.05 -19.73
C GLN A 336 -13.84 8.97 -19.29
N MET A 337 -14.16 8.25 -18.22
CA MET A 337 -13.31 7.23 -17.65
C MET A 337 -14.06 5.89 -17.57
N PRO A 338 -13.51 4.77 -18.04
CA PRO A 338 -14.16 3.47 -17.92
C PRO A 338 -14.18 3.02 -16.45
N LYS A 339 -15.22 2.30 -16.07
CA LYS A 339 -15.19 1.46 -14.87
C LYS A 339 -14.26 0.28 -15.14
N PHE A 340 -13.40 -0.06 -14.19
CA PHE A 340 -12.49 -1.18 -14.36
C PHE A 340 -12.07 -1.81 -13.05
N LYS A 341 -11.60 -3.05 -13.16
CA LYS A 341 -10.92 -3.78 -12.08
C LYS A 341 -9.57 -4.25 -12.62
N CYS A 342 -8.56 -4.20 -11.77
CA CYS A 342 -7.27 -4.77 -12.07
C CYS A 342 -6.76 -5.54 -10.86
N GLU A 343 -6.45 -6.81 -11.06
CA GLU A 343 -5.70 -7.63 -10.12
C GLU A 343 -4.34 -7.92 -10.75
N TYR A 344 -3.28 -7.71 -10.00
CA TYR A 344 -1.93 -7.96 -10.44
C TYR A 344 -1.18 -8.79 -9.41
N SER A 345 -0.42 -9.77 -9.86
CA SER A 345 0.40 -10.62 -9.00
C SER A 345 1.66 -11.03 -9.75
N ASN A 346 2.82 -10.79 -9.15
CA ASN A 346 4.12 -11.17 -9.71
C ASN A 346 5.17 -11.35 -8.61
N SER A 347 6.20 -12.16 -8.88
CA SER A 347 7.46 -12.12 -8.16
C SER A 347 8.33 -10.98 -8.71
N LEU A 348 8.82 -10.13 -7.83
CA LEU A 348 9.65 -8.97 -8.20
C LEU A 348 11.15 -9.29 -8.23
N VAL A 349 11.56 -10.55 -8.02
CA VAL A 349 12.97 -10.95 -7.93
C VAL A 349 13.74 -10.54 -9.19
N ASP A 350 13.23 -10.88 -10.38
CA ASP A 350 13.93 -10.58 -11.62
C ASP A 350 13.98 -9.08 -11.90
N THR A 351 12.91 -8.36 -11.62
CA THR A 351 12.85 -6.90 -11.74
C THR A 351 13.85 -6.22 -10.82
N LEU A 352 13.90 -6.60 -9.54
CA LEU A 352 14.83 -6.02 -8.58
C LEU A 352 16.30 -6.38 -8.90
N LYS A 353 16.56 -7.57 -9.43
CA LYS A 353 17.89 -7.93 -9.96
C LYS A 353 18.27 -7.03 -11.14
N LYS A 354 17.36 -6.80 -12.08
CA LYS A 354 17.56 -5.92 -13.23
C LYS A 354 17.80 -4.47 -12.79
N MET A 355 17.11 -3.98 -11.77
CA MET A 355 17.34 -2.68 -11.16
C MET A 355 18.70 -2.56 -10.45
N GLY A 356 19.39 -3.67 -10.17
CA GLY A 356 20.74 -3.70 -9.61
C GLY A 356 20.88 -4.33 -8.23
N MET A 357 19.85 -5.02 -7.71
CA MET A 357 19.86 -5.65 -6.37
C MET A 357 20.13 -7.17 -6.46
N SER A 358 21.15 -7.58 -7.21
CA SER A 358 21.39 -9.01 -7.48
C SER A 358 21.93 -9.78 -6.28
N THR A 359 22.77 -9.14 -5.46
CA THR A 359 23.45 -9.84 -4.34
C THR A 359 22.48 -10.30 -3.26
N ALA A 360 21.40 -9.54 -3.00
CA ALA A 360 20.41 -9.87 -1.99
C ALA A 360 19.66 -11.20 -2.26
N PHE A 361 19.62 -11.63 -3.51
CA PHE A 361 18.94 -12.85 -3.97
C PHE A 361 19.90 -14.03 -4.22
N ASP A 362 21.18 -13.86 -3.91
CA ASP A 362 22.20 -14.87 -4.15
C ASP A 362 22.51 -15.61 -2.85
N GLY A 363 22.14 -16.88 -2.78
CA GLY A 363 22.32 -17.71 -1.59
C GLY A 363 23.80 -17.87 -1.13
N ASN A 364 24.78 -17.56 -2.00
CA ASN A 364 26.21 -17.65 -1.63
C ASN A 364 26.82 -16.29 -1.27
N ARG A 365 26.24 -15.18 -1.71
CA ARG A 365 26.84 -13.84 -1.62
C ARG A 365 26.04 -12.84 -0.79
N ALA A 366 24.77 -13.13 -0.56
CA ALA A 366 23.92 -12.26 0.27
C ALA A 366 24.50 -12.14 1.68
N ASN A 367 24.38 -10.97 2.26
CA ASN A 367 24.80 -10.72 3.64
C ASN A 367 23.68 -10.03 4.41
N PHE A 368 22.93 -10.82 5.17
CA PHE A 368 21.90 -10.38 6.11
C PHE A 368 22.30 -10.67 7.57
N SER A 369 23.61 -10.58 7.86
CA SER A 369 24.14 -10.88 9.18
C SER A 369 23.61 -9.99 10.30
N SER A 370 23.11 -8.79 9.99
CA SER A 370 22.43 -7.92 10.98
C SER A 370 20.96 -8.30 11.22
N MET A 371 20.40 -9.23 10.44
CA MET A 371 19.02 -9.73 10.62
C MET A 371 18.96 -10.95 11.54
N ALA A 372 19.70 -11.98 11.18
CA ALA A 372 19.66 -13.26 11.86
C ALA A 372 20.95 -14.07 11.63
N THR A 373 21.05 -15.22 12.29
CA THR A 373 22.08 -16.23 12.03
C THR A 373 21.43 -17.55 11.63
N LEU A 374 22.09 -18.28 10.73
CA LEU A 374 21.72 -19.62 10.30
C LEU A 374 22.95 -20.50 10.32
N LYS A 375 22.87 -21.68 10.94
CA LYS A 375 24.02 -22.60 11.02
C LYS A 375 24.31 -23.19 9.65
N ASN A 376 25.56 -23.02 9.18
CA ASN A 376 26.11 -23.60 7.94
C ASN A 376 25.40 -23.22 6.64
N GLU A 377 24.50 -22.24 6.66
CA GLU A 377 23.79 -21.74 5.49
C GLU A 377 23.82 -20.20 5.48
N ASN A 378 23.59 -19.61 4.33
CA ASN A 378 23.51 -18.17 4.18
C ASN A 378 22.04 -17.71 4.12
N ILE A 379 21.79 -16.50 4.57
CA ILE A 379 20.47 -15.86 4.53
C ILE A 379 20.39 -15.00 3.29
N TYR A 380 19.36 -15.23 2.47
CA TYR A 380 19.08 -14.45 1.27
C TYR A 380 17.57 -14.25 1.11
N ILE A 381 17.17 -13.32 0.26
CA ILE A 381 15.76 -13.12 -0.08
C ILE A 381 15.37 -14.20 -1.10
N SER A 382 14.52 -15.13 -0.70
CA SER A 382 14.04 -16.20 -1.59
C SER A 382 13.01 -15.67 -2.59
N ASP A 383 12.09 -14.80 -2.16
CA ASP A 383 11.10 -14.17 -3.03
C ASP A 383 10.61 -12.81 -2.50
N VAL A 384 10.10 -11.98 -3.40
CA VAL A 384 9.41 -10.72 -3.13
C VAL A 384 8.06 -10.76 -3.85
N ILE A 385 7.06 -11.28 -3.16
CA ILE A 385 5.73 -11.48 -3.74
C ILE A 385 4.96 -10.17 -3.66
N HIS A 386 4.56 -9.66 -4.82
CA HIS A 386 3.74 -8.45 -4.93
C HIS A 386 2.38 -8.79 -5.50
N LYS A 387 1.32 -8.44 -4.75
CA LYS A 387 -0.06 -8.61 -5.19
C LYS A 387 -0.85 -7.36 -4.86
N THR A 388 -1.58 -6.84 -5.85
CA THR A 388 -2.40 -5.64 -5.75
C THR A 388 -3.76 -5.85 -6.38
N PHE A 389 -4.73 -5.09 -5.90
CA PHE A 389 -6.07 -5.05 -6.44
C PHE A 389 -6.58 -3.61 -6.44
N ILE A 390 -7.26 -3.23 -7.51
CA ILE A 390 -8.02 -1.98 -7.61
C ILE A 390 -9.36 -2.23 -8.29
N GLU A 391 -10.39 -1.56 -7.80
CA GLU A 391 -11.69 -1.46 -8.44
C GLU A 391 -12.09 0.02 -8.49
N VAL A 392 -12.23 0.56 -9.69
CA VAL A 392 -12.62 1.96 -9.93
C VAL A 392 -14.06 1.98 -10.44
N ALA A 393 -14.92 2.60 -9.63
CA ALA A 393 -16.37 2.62 -9.86
C ALA A 393 -16.97 3.97 -9.46
N GLU A 394 -18.29 4.10 -9.56
CA GLU A 394 -19.03 5.35 -9.42
C GLU A 394 -18.83 6.04 -8.07
N LYS A 395 -18.73 5.27 -7.00
CA LYS A 395 -18.63 5.81 -5.63
C LYS A 395 -17.21 6.08 -5.17
N GLY A 396 -16.22 5.50 -5.83
CA GLY A 396 -14.84 5.58 -5.42
C GLY A 396 -13.99 4.40 -5.88
N THR A 397 -12.87 4.22 -5.20
CA THR A 397 -12.08 3.01 -5.30
C THR A 397 -12.51 2.08 -4.18
N ARG A 398 -13.14 0.95 -4.56
CA ARG A 398 -13.81 -0.02 -3.68
C ARG A 398 -14.66 0.61 -2.56
N ALA A 399 -15.55 1.55 -2.91
CA ALA A 399 -16.43 2.22 -1.96
C ALA A 399 -17.74 1.45 -1.73
N GLY A 400 -18.09 1.22 -0.46
CA GLY A 400 -19.39 0.72 -0.03
C GLY A 400 -20.52 1.73 -0.28
N ALA A 401 -21.78 1.28 -0.25
CA ALA A 401 -22.93 2.13 -0.56
C ALA A 401 -23.21 3.17 0.54
N VAL A 402 -22.98 4.44 0.24
CA VAL A 402 -23.52 5.59 1.01
C VAL A 402 -24.13 6.57 0.02
N THR A 403 -25.36 7.02 0.33
CA THR A 403 -26.10 7.97 -0.50
C THR A 403 -25.59 9.37 -0.24
N ALA A 404 -25.04 10.05 -1.25
CA ALA A 404 -24.60 11.44 -1.16
C ALA A 404 -25.63 12.38 -1.81
N VAL A 405 -25.92 13.49 -1.15
CA VAL A 405 -26.77 14.59 -1.67
C VAL A 405 -25.83 15.64 -2.29
N ILE A 406 -26.02 15.92 -3.56
CA ILE A 406 -25.20 16.89 -4.32
C ILE A 406 -25.83 18.27 -4.20
N ALA A 407 -25.06 19.26 -3.76
CA ALA A 407 -25.40 20.68 -3.83
C ALA A 407 -24.57 21.33 -4.95
N ALA A 408 -25.25 21.72 -6.04
CA ALA A 408 -24.61 22.47 -7.11
C ALA A 408 -24.47 23.95 -6.73
N LYS A 409 -23.27 24.52 -6.82
CA LYS A 409 -23.04 25.96 -6.78
C LYS A 409 -22.72 26.45 -8.19
N SER A 410 -23.59 27.28 -8.73
CA SER A 410 -23.31 27.99 -9.97
C SER A 410 -22.84 29.44 -9.66
N ALA A 411 -21.67 29.82 -10.13
CA ALA A 411 -21.23 31.20 -10.24
C ALA A 411 -20.75 31.42 -11.67
N ALA A 412 -21.37 32.40 -12.35
CA ALA A 412 -21.03 32.74 -13.73
C ALA A 412 -19.74 33.57 -13.76
N MET A 413 -18.69 33.05 -14.37
CA MET A 413 -17.50 33.76 -14.85
C MET A 413 -17.32 33.53 -16.35
N PRO A 414 -16.54 34.36 -17.11
CA PRO A 414 -16.28 34.13 -18.53
C PRO A 414 -15.76 32.69 -18.73
N VAL A 415 -16.49 31.91 -19.53
CA VAL A 415 -16.31 30.47 -19.56
C VAL A 415 -15.29 30.15 -20.64
N GLU A 416 -14.05 29.95 -20.22
CA GLU A 416 -13.11 29.18 -21.03
C GLU A 416 -13.72 27.80 -21.31
N GLN A 417 -13.69 27.34 -22.57
CA GLN A 417 -14.24 26.05 -22.95
C GLN A 417 -13.51 24.94 -22.16
N PRO A 418 -14.25 24.02 -21.54
CA PRO A 418 -13.62 22.92 -20.82
C PRO A 418 -12.69 22.10 -21.72
N LYS A 419 -11.58 21.62 -21.19
CA LYS A 419 -10.74 20.62 -21.85
C LYS A 419 -11.49 19.30 -21.91
N GLU A 420 -11.11 18.42 -22.85
CA GLU A 420 -11.71 17.09 -23.01
C GLU A 420 -10.63 16.02 -22.81
N VAL A 421 -10.89 15.05 -21.92
CA VAL A 421 -10.01 13.89 -21.76
C VAL A 421 -10.86 12.61 -21.69
N ARG A 422 -10.80 11.81 -22.75
CA ARG A 422 -11.64 10.62 -22.95
C ARG A 422 -10.79 9.36 -22.95
N HIS A 423 -10.81 8.61 -21.86
CA HIS A 423 -10.04 7.38 -21.69
C HIS A 423 -10.72 6.19 -22.41
N THR A 424 -10.84 6.29 -23.73
CA THR A 424 -11.43 5.25 -24.61
C THR A 424 -10.39 4.32 -25.23
N ARG A 425 -9.14 4.44 -24.82
CA ARG A 425 -7.97 3.66 -25.26
C ARG A 425 -6.96 3.55 -24.13
N PRO A 426 -5.89 2.75 -24.25
CA PRO A 426 -4.93 2.51 -23.18
C PRO A 426 -4.39 3.76 -22.51
N PHE A 427 -4.34 3.75 -21.18
CA PHE A 427 -3.93 4.87 -20.36
C PHE A 427 -3.16 4.42 -19.12
N VAL A 428 -2.39 5.32 -18.53
CA VAL A 428 -1.73 5.15 -17.24
C VAL A 428 -2.59 5.82 -16.17
N TYR A 429 -2.69 5.19 -15.01
CA TYR A 429 -3.37 5.77 -13.86
C TYR A 429 -2.52 5.63 -12.59
N ALA A 430 -2.76 6.50 -11.64
CA ALA A 430 -2.13 6.41 -10.33
C ALA A 430 -3.09 6.86 -9.22
N ILE A 431 -2.91 6.31 -8.03
CA ILE A 431 -3.44 6.90 -6.79
C ILE A 431 -2.26 7.58 -6.11
N ILE A 432 -2.39 8.87 -5.85
CA ILE A 432 -1.32 9.69 -5.27
C ILE A 432 -1.66 10.19 -3.87
N ASP A 433 -0.62 10.43 -3.09
CA ASP A 433 -0.68 11.30 -1.92
C ASP A 433 -0.58 12.76 -2.39
N THR A 434 -1.61 13.55 -2.19
CA THR A 434 -1.71 14.93 -2.72
C THR A 434 -0.69 15.90 -2.13
N ARG A 435 -0.11 15.60 -0.96
CA ARG A 435 0.90 16.45 -0.31
C ARG A 435 2.28 16.29 -0.90
N THR A 436 2.59 15.09 -1.40
CA THR A 436 3.90 14.75 -1.96
C THR A 436 3.88 14.49 -3.44
N ASN A 437 2.69 14.31 -4.02
CA ASN A 437 2.43 13.81 -5.38
C ASN A 437 3.05 12.41 -5.64
N LEU A 438 3.42 11.67 -4.58
CA LEU A 438 3.97 10.33 -4.73
C LEU A 438 2.89 9.31 -5.10
N PRO A 439 3.16 8.43 -6.08
CA PRO A 439 2.25 7.36 -6.42
C PRO A 439 2.28 6.27 -5.33
N LEU A 440 1.14 6.05 -4.70
CA LEU A 440 0.89 4.93 -3.78
C LEU A 440 0.58 3.66 -4.57
N PHE A 441 -0.16 3.84 -5.66
CA PHE A 441 -0.42 2.86 -6.70
C PHE A 441 -0.19 3.49 -8.05
N ILE A 442 0.32 2.72 -8.99
CA ILE A 442 0.44 3.12 -10.39
C ILE A 442 0.17 1.92 -11.28
N GLY A 443 -0.54 2.14 -12.37
CA GLY A 443 -0.91 1.07 -13.29
C GLY A 443 -1.12 1.54 -14.72
N ALA A 444 -1.25 0.57 -15.60
CA ALA A 444 -1.63 0.74 -16.99
C ALA A 444 -2.89 -0.09 -17.27
N GLN A 445 -3.92 0.56 -17.82
CA GLN A 445 -5.13 -0.11 -18.28
C GLN A 445 -5.03 -0.23 -19.81
N THR A 446 -4.82 -1.43 -20.29
CA THR A 446 -4.62 -1.75 -21.71
C THR A 446 -5.79 -2.50 -22.31
N ASP A 447 -6.64 -3.06 -21.47
CA ASP A 447 -7.86 -3.80 -21.79
C ASP A 447 -8.88 -3.67 -20.66
N ILE A 448 -10.19 -3.78 -20.92
CA ILE A 448 -11.29 -3.62 -19.96
C ILE A 448 -11.96 -4.97 -19.71
#